data_95ca8a35f4f35ae5779e74adeefc4214
#
_entry.id   95ca8a35f4f35ae5779e74adeefc4214
#
_cell.length_a   1.000
_cell.length_b   1.000
_cell.length_c   1.000
_cell.angle_alpha   90.00
_cell.angle_beta   90.00
_cell.angle_gamma   90.00
#
_symmetry.space_group_name_H-M   'P 1'
#
loop_
_entity.id
_entity.type
_entity.pdbx_description
1 polymer ?
#
loop_
_entity_poly.entity_id
_entity_poly.type
_entity_poly.pdbx_seq_one_letter_code
_entity_poly.pdbx_strand_id
1 'polypeptide(L)'
;MSVFVMYYTLLGICSIGSLCLLQKYKMRVDLGLIILLAACSVASAEDEKKKEKVKKLQIGVKKRVDNCTLKSRRGDLLHMHYAGKLEDGTEFDSSYPRGQPLTFTLGSGQVIKGWDQGLIGMCEGEKRKLVIPSDLGYGASGAPPKIPPHATLVFEVELVKIERKEEL
;
A
#
# COMPACT_ATOMS: atom_id res chain seq x y z
N MET A 1 30.57 14.59 -0.31
CA MET A 1 31.75 15.26 0.24
C MET A 1 31.45 16.77 0.16
N SER A 2 31.15 17.59 1.14
CA SER A 2 31.33 17.32 2.52
C SER A 2 31.05 18.59 3.32
N VAL A 3 29.96 18.65 3.99
CA VAL A 3 29.70 19.70 4.99
C VAL A 3 30.25 19.26 6.35
N PHE A 4 30.56 17.98 6.51
CA PHE A 4 31.07 17.39 7.76
C PHE A 4 32.57 17.61 8.01
N VAL A 5 33.34 17.96 6.99
CA VAL A 5 34.81 18.18 7.15
C VAL A 5 35.14 19.60 7.60
N MET A 6 34.22 20.55 7.44
CA MET A 6 34.47 21.96 7.84
C MET A 6 34.25 22.22 9.34
N TYR A 7 33.66 21.30 10.08
CA TYR A 7 33.40 21.51 11.51
C TYR A 7 34.57 21.10 12.42
N TYR A 8 35.48 20.26 11.92
CA TYR A 8 36.61 19.78 12.73
C TYR A 8 37.89 20.63 12.65
N THR A 9 37.99 21.54 11.66
CA THR A 9 39.15 22.41 11.53
C THR A 9 39.09 23.72 12.33
N LEU A 10 37.96 24.03 12.93
CA LEU A 10 37.79 25.25 13.77
C LEU A 10 38.01 25.02 15.26
N LEU A 11 38.26 23.77 15.71
CA LEU A 11 38.48 23.42 17.12
C LEU A 11 39.96 23.21 17.50
N GLY A 12 40.91 23.42 16.54
CA GLY A 12 42.31 23.09 16.69
C GLY A 12 43.27 24.26 17.00
N ILE A 13 42.78 25.49 17.13
CA ILE A 13 43.66 26.63 17.44
C ILE A 13 43.06 27.45 18.60
N CYS A 14 43.15 26.93 19.81
CA CYS A 14 43.06 27.74 21.01
C CYS A 14 44.26 27.42 21.93
N SER A 15 45.44 27.88 21.48
CA SER A 15 46.63 27.93 22.35
C SER A 15 46.53 29.13 23.26
N ILE A 16 46.53 28.83 24.59
CA ILE A 16 47.15 29.57 25.66
C ILE A 16 47.22 31.11 25.49
N GLY A 17 46.19 31.83 25.86
CA GLY A 17 46.26 33.28 25.91
C GLY A 17 44.94 34.05 26.03
N SER A 18 43.83 33.42 25.84
CA SER A 18 42.52 34.10 25.78
C SER A 18 41.56 33.79 26.90
N LEU A 19 42.05 33.26 28.02
CA LEU A 19 41.19 32.92 29.17
C LEU A 19 40.69 34.13 29.96
N CYS A 20 41.20 35.32 29.64
CA CYS A 20 40.86 36.55 30.39
C CYS A 20 39.76 37.41 29.74
N LEU A 21 39.41 37.16 28.48
CA LEU A 21 38.39 37.95 27.78
C LEU A 21 36.99 37.30 27.76
N LEU A 22 36.92 36.02 28.03
CA LEU A 22 35.64 35.29 28.05
C LEU A 22 34.83 35.51 29.34
N GLN A 23 35.44 36.05 30.35
CA GLN A 23 34.76 36.30 31.66
C GLN A 23 34.00 37.63 31.71
N LYS A 24 34.15 38.49 30.72
CA LYS A 24 33.38 39.75 30.61
C LYS A 24 32.15 39.66 29.67
N TYR A 25 32.06 38.63 28.89
CA TYR A 25 30.83 38.35 28.13
C TYR A 25 29.92 37.42 28.90
N LYS A 26 29.49 37.90 30.08
CA LYS A 26 28.36 37.32 30.80
C LYS A 26 27.14 37.65 29.96
N MET A 27 26.95 36.81 28.94
CA MET A 27 25.84 36.93 28.02
C MET A 27 24.53 36.90 28.76
N ARG A 28 23.85 38.00 28.75
CA ARG A 28 22.40 37.99 28.78
C ARG A 28 21.96 37.26 27.51
N VAL A 29 22.01 35.94 27.55
CA VAL A 29 21.29 35.13 26.57
C VAL A 29 19.85 35.34 26.95
N ASP A 30 19.16 36.21 26.20
CA ASP A 30 17.77 36.44 26.38
C ASP A 30 17.06 35.10 26.33
N LEU A 31 16.32 34.81 27.38
CA LEU A 31 15.51 33.58 27.50
C LEU A 31 14.63 33.38 26.27
N GLY A 32 14.32 34.47 25.56
CA GLY A 32 13.62 34.46 24.28
C GLY A 32 14.36 33.78 23.13
N LEU A 33 15.70 33.90 23.06
CA LEU A 33 16.49 33.27 21.98
C LEU A 33 16.59 31.75 22.14
N ILE A 34 16.65 31.29 23.39
CA ILE A 34 16.64 29.84 23.69
C ILE A 34 15.27 29.23 23.37
N ILE A 35 14.18 29.95 23.66
CA ILE A 35 12.82 29.51 23.34
C ILE A 35 12.61 29.50 21.81
N LEU A 36 13.20 30.44 21.08
CA LEU A 36 13.09 30.47 19.61
C LEU A 36 13.87 29.32 18.96
N LEU A 37 15.01 28.93 19.49
CA LEU A 37 15.80 27.79 19.00
C LEU A 37 15.19 26.44 19.41
N ALA A 38 14.48 26.36 20.53
CA ALA A 38 13.75 25.18 20.96
C ALA A 38 12.46 24.97 20.15
N ALA A 39 11.84 26.03 19.65
CA ALA A 39 10.63 25.93 18.81
C ALA A 39 10.90 25.46 17.38
N CYS A 40 12.15 25.56 16.89
CA CYS A 40 12.51 25.14 15.53
C CYS A 40 12.80 23.63 15.40
N SER A 41 12.87 22.88 16.51
CA SER A 41 13.17 21.43 16.51
C SER A 41 11.93 20.52 16.62
N VAL A 42 10.70 21.08 16.56
CA VAL A 42 9.46 20.30 16.71
C VAL A 42 8.72 20.11 15.37
N ALA A 43 9.28 20.54 14.25
CA ALA A 43 8.69 20.35 12.94
C ALA A 43 9.43 19.26 12.18
N SER A 44 9.05 18.01 12.37
CA SER A 44 9.11 16.88 11.43
C SER A 44 9.09 15.55 12.19
N ALA A 45 8.05 15.32 12.98
CA ALA A 45 7.59 13.97 13.20
C ALA A 45 6.54 13.71 12.12
N GLU A 46 6.97 13.42 10.91
CA GLU A 46 6.13 12.74 9.93
C GLU A 46 5.83 11.37 10.52
N ASP A 47 4.57 11.19 10.87
CA ASP A 47 3.97 9.93 11.29
C ASP A 47 4.13 8.94 10.13
N GLU A 48 5.27 8.28 10.03
CA GLU A 48 5.40 7.04 9.28
C GLU A 48 4.51 6.00 9.97
N LYS A 49 3.21 6.07 9.68
CA LYS A 49 2.26 5.03 10.02
C LYS A 49 2.74 3.78 9.32
N LYS A 50 3.54 2.98 10.03
CA LYS A 50 4.04 1.67 9.60
C LYS A 50 2.83 0.86 9.16
N LYS A 51 2.55 0.84 7.84
CA LYS A 51 1.45 0.08 7.24
C LYS A 51 1.69 -1.38 7.62
N GLU A 52 0.85 -1.89 8.49
CA GLU A 52 0.89 -3.29 8.89
C GLU A 52 0.62 -4.16 7.66
N LYS A 53 1.60 -4.96 7.28
CA LYS A 53 1.53 -5.77 6.06
C LYS A 53 0.38 -6.76 6.18
N VAL A 54 -0.58 -6.71 5.28
CA VAL A 54 -1.72 -7.62 5.25
C VAL A 54 -1.20 -9.06 5.10
N LYS A 55 -1.49 -9.91 6.09
CA LYS A 55 -1.01 -11.30 6.14
C LYS A 55 -2.04 -12.31 5.63
N LYS A 56 -3.30 -11.92 5.51
CA LYS A 56 -4.40 -12.81 5.11
C LYS A 56 -5.30 -12.13 4.08
N LEU A 57 -5.89 -12.94 3.19
CA LEU A 57 -6.93 -12.47 2.29
C LEU A 57 -8.09 -11.88 3.08
N GLN A 58 -8.47 -10.64 2.73
CA GLN A 58 -9.65 -9.99 3.30
C GLN A 58 -10.70 -9.83 2.20
N ILE A 59 -11.93 -10.18 2.52
CA ILE A 59 -13.07 -10.13 1.60
C ILE A 59 -14.14 -9.24 2.21
N GLY A 60 -14.40 -8.10 1.57
CA GLY A 60 -15.48 -7.19 1.94
C GLY A 60 -16.57 -7.22 0.88
N VAL A 61 -17.80 -7.50 1.28
CA VAL A 61 -18.95 -7.44 0.37
C VAL A 61 -19.42 -5.99 0.27
N LYS A 62 -19.35 -5.40 -0.92
CA LYS A 62 -19.79 -4.03 -1.20
C LYS A 62 -21.27 -3.95 -1.58
N LYS A 63 -21.72 -4.92 -2.37
CA LYS A 63 -23.11 -5.04 -2.80
C LYS A 63 -23.51 -6.51 -2.77
N ARG A 64 -24.55 -6.83 -2.02
CA ARG A 64 -25.19 -8.15 -2.02
C ARG A 64 -26.35 -8.19 -3.01
N VAL A 65 -26.71 -9.39 -3.40
CA VAL A 65 -27.90 -9.67 -4.22
C VAL A 65 -28.84 -10.53 -3.39
N ASP A 66 -30.07 -10.05 -3.16
CA ASP A 66 -31.00 -10.69 -2.22
C ASP A 66 -31.56 -12.02 -2.74
N ASN A 67 -31.77 -12.17 -4.05
CA ASN A 67 -32.30 -13.38 -4.67
C ASN A 67 -31.21 -14.17 -5.40
N CYS A 68 -30.22 -14.65 -4.67
CA CYS A 68 -29.12 -15.41 -5.21
C CYS A 68 -29.49 -16.88 -5.44
N THR A 69 -29.83 -17.24 -6.66
CA THR A 69 -30.16 -18.62 -7.04
C THR A 69 -28.91 -19.45 -7.37
N LEU A 70 -27.87 -18.80 -7.93
CA LEU A 70 -26.65 -19.44 -8.36
C LEU A 70 -25.43 -18.76 -7.71
N LYS A 71 -24.61 -19.54 -7.00
CA LYS A 71 -23.34 -19.08 -6.41
C LYS A 71 -22.17 -19.66 -7.15
N SER A 72 -21.14 -18.85 -7.36
CA SER A 72 -19.90 -19.27 -8.01
C SER A 72 -19.21 -20.39 -7.24
N ARG A 73 -18.73 -21.40 -7.93
CA ARG A 73 -17.94 -22.51 -7.42
C ARG A 73 -16.75 -22.81 -8.32
N ARG A 74 -15.80 -23.58 -7.85
CA ARG A 74 -14.69 -24.04 -8.68
C ARG A 74 -15.20 -24.79 -9.90
N GLY A 75 -14.59 -24.52 -11.06
CA GLY A 75 -14.99 -25.09 -12.35
C GLY A 75 -15.97 -24.21 -13.13
N ASP A 76 -16.63 -23.24 -12.51
CA ASP A 76 -17.49 -22.29 -13.21
C ASP A 76 -16.67 -21.32 -14.07
N LEU A 77 -17.19 -20.97 -15.25
CA LEU A 77 -16.67 -19.90 -16.08
C LEU A 77 -17.28 -18.58 -15.61
N LEU A 78 -16.46 -17.67 -15.15
CA LEU A 78 -16.89 -16.39 -14.60
C LEU A 78 -16.58 -15.25 -15.56
N HIS A 79 -17.51 -14.32 -15.69
CA HIS A 79 -17.34 -13.05 -16.38
C HIS A 79 -17.30 -11.93 -15.32
N MET A 80 -16.15 -11.27 -15.20
CA MET A 80 -15.89 -10.33 -14.10
C MET A 80 -15.50 -8.95 -14.63
N HIS A 81 -16.13 -7.91 -14.10
CA HIS A 81 -15.53 -6.58 -14.13
C HIS A 81 -14.70 -6.35 -12.89
N TYR A 82 -13.60 -5.63 -13.06
CA TYR A 82 -12.70 -5.34 -11.93
C TYR A 82 -11.93 -4.03 -12.11
N ALA A 83 -11.51 -3.48 -10.99
CA ALA A 83 -10.49 -2.45 -10.89
C ALA A 83 -9.45 -2.90 -9.85
N GLY A 84 -8.20 -2.98 -10.25
CA GLY A 84 -7.06 -3.37 -9.41
C GLY A 84 -6.21 -2.17 -9.03
N LYS A 85 -5.98 -1.99 -7.72
CA LYS A 85 -5.23 -0.88 -7.13
C LYS A 85 -4.16 -1.38 -6.18
N LEU A 86 -3.10 -0.62 -6.03
CA LEU A 86 -2.14 -0.78 -4.94
C LEU A 86 -2.72 -0.22 -3.63
N GLU A 87 -2.05 -0.45 -2.51
CA GLU A 87 -2.46 0.09 -1.19
C GLU A 87 -2.50 1.62 -1.13
N ASP A 88 -1.70 2.30 -1.96
CA ASP A 88 -1.67 3.75 -2.08
C ASP A 88 -2.83 4.32 -2.90
N GLY A 89 -3.63 3.44 -3.52
CA GLY A 89 -4.75 3.80 -4.40
C GLY A 89 -4.40 3.89 -5.88
N THR A 90 -3.13 3.72 -6.25
CA THR A 90 -2.70 3.73 -7.66
C THR A 90 -3.33 2.56 -8.41
N GLU A 91 -4.12 2.86 -9.44
CA GLU A 91 -4.73 1.84 -10.29
C GLU A 91 -3.69 1.28 -11.28
N PHE A 92 -3.52 -0.03 -11.28
CA PHE A 92 -2.59 -0.70 -12.17
C PHE A 92 -3.27 -1.42 -13.34
N ASP A 93 -4.52 -1.84 -13.17
CA ASP A 93 -5.32 -2.46 -14.23
C ASP A 93 -6.82 -2.37 -13.95
N SER A 94 -7.63 -2.30 -15.04
CA SER A 94 -9.09 -2.24 -14.94
C SER A 94 -9.72 -2.79 -16.22
N SER A 95 -10.84 -3.49 -16.08
CA SER A 95 -11.64 -3.98 -17.20
C SER A 95 -12.67 -2.94 -17.71
N TYR A 96 -12.99 -1.95 -16.89
CA TYR A 96 -14.02 -0.96 -17.21
C TYR A 96 -13.72 -0.12 -18.47
N PRO A 97 -12.48 0.41 -18.65
CA PRO A 97 -12.15 1.17 -19.86
C PRO A 97 -12.20 0.34 -21.14
N ARG A 98 -12.01 -0.97 -21.02
CA ARG A 98 -12.08 -1.91 -22.18
C ARG A 98 -13.52 -2.27 -22.55
N GLY A 99 -14.49 -2.02 -21.67
CA GLY A 99 -15.90 -2.38 -21.85
C GLY A 99 -16.17 -3.88 -21.91
N GLN A 100 -15.15 -4.72 -21.66
CA GLN A 100 -15.26 -6.18 -21.75
C GLN A 100 -14.88 -6.81 -20.39
N PRO A 101 -15.73 -7.69 -19.84
CA PRO A 101 -15.41 -8.47 -18.67
C PRO A 101 -14.24 -9.41 -18.93
N LEU A 102 -13.44 -9.65 -17.91
CA LEU A 102 -12.47 -10.73 -17.92
C LEU A 102 -13.19 -12.06 -17.73
N THR A 103 -12.90 -13.02 -18.59
CA THR A 103 -13.50 -14.34 -18.53
C THR A 103 -12.45 -15.38 -18.18
N PHE A 104 -12.71 -16.19 -17.16
CA PHE A 104 -11.80 -17.25 -16.70
C PHE A 104 -12.56 -18.34 -15.93
N THR A 105 -11.96 -19.51 -15.83
CA THR A 105 -12.51 -20.63 -15.04
C THR A 105 -12.00 -20.55 -13.59
N LEU A 106 -12.93 -20.44 -12.62
CA LEU A 106 -12.62 -20.33 -11.20
C LEU A 106 -11.92 -21.59 -10.66
N GLY A 107 -10.80 -21.40 -9.98
CA GLY A 107 -10.04 -22.48 -9.35
C GLY A 107 -9.14 -23.26 -10.30
N SER A 108 -8.97 -22.81 -11.55
CA SER A 108 -8.09 -23.43 -12.55
C SER A 108 -6.65 -22.89 -12.53
N GLY A 109 -6.37 -21.88 -11.71
CA GLY A 109 -5.08 -21.19 -11.66
C GLY A 109 -4.84 -20.23 -12.83
N GLN A 110 -5.87 -19.87 -13.59
CA GLN A 110 -5.78 -18.85 -14.65
C GLN A 110 -5.63 -17.44 -14.11
N VAL A 111 -5.98 -17.25 -12.83
CA VAL A 111 -5.88 -15.97 -12.11
C VAL A 111 -5.07 -16.16 -10.82
N ILE A 112 -4.74 -15.06 -10.17
CA ILE A 112 -3.99 -15.10 -8.89
C ILE A 112 -4.77 -15.87 -7.82
N LYS A 113 -4.05 -16.53 -6.90
CA LYS A 113 -4.63 -17.37 -5.84
C LYS A 113 -5.66 -16.65 -4.98
N GLY A 114 -5.46 -15.33 -4.76
CA GLY A 114 -6.39 -14.49 -4.02
C GLY A 114 -7.77 -14.41 -4.69
N TRP A 115 -7.83 -14.41 -6.02
CA TRP A 115 -9.10 -14.46 -6.76
C TRP A 115 -9.73 -15.84 -6.69
N ASP A 116 -8.97 -16.89 -6.92
CA ASP A 116 -9.47 -18.27 -6.85
C ASP A 116 -10.09 -18.61 -5.47
N GLN A 117 -9.66 -17.92 -4.42
CA GLN A 117 -10.23 -18.07 -3.07
C GLN A 117 -11.33 -17.03 -2.78
N GLY A 118 -11.12 -15.79 -3.18
CA GLY A 118 -11.97 -14.65 -2.80
C GLY A 118 -13.29 -14.57 -3.56
N LEU A 119 -13.39 -15.23 -4.72
CA LEU A 119 -14.55 -15.18 -5.58
C LEU A 119 -15.51 -16.35 -5.41
N ILE A 120 -15.17 -17.32 -4.57
CA ILE A 120 -16.07 -18.44 -4.25
C ILE A 120 -17.31 -17.92 -3.54
N GLY A 121 -18.50 -18.44 -3.91
CA GLY A 121 -19.76 -18.12 -3.28
C GLY A 121 -20.30 -16.73 -3.64
N MET A 122 -19.85 -16.10 -4.74
CA MET A 122 -20.44 -14.87 -5.28
C MET A 122 -21.70 -15.16 -6.09
N CYS A 123 -22.63 -14.22 -6.03
CA CYS A 123 -23.81 -14.20 -6.88
C CYS A 123 -23.62 -13.29 -8.08
N GLU A 124 -24.32 -13.52 -9.18
CA GLU A 124 -24.35 -12.58 -10.31
C GLU A 124 -24.85 -11.20 -9.86
N GLY A 125 -24.15 -10.12 -10.23
CA GLY A 125 -24.43 -8.75 -9.80
C GLY A 125 -23.86 -8.37 -8.44
N GLU A 126 -23.22 -9.31 -7.70
CA GLU A 126 -22.54 -9.04 -6.43
C GLU A 126 -21.24 -8.30 -6.66
N LYS A 127 -20.92 -7.34 -5.76
CA LYS A 127 -19.62 -6.64 -5.75
C LYS A 127 -18.86 -6.93 -4.47
N ARG A 128 -17.59 -7.26 -4.62
CA ARG A 128 -16.66 -7.47 -3.50
C ARG A 128 -15.45 -6.57 -3.59
N LYS A 129 -14.89 -6.25 -2.44
CA LYS A 129 -13.54 -5.71 -2.30
C LYS A 129 -12.66 -6.81 -1.74
N LEU A 130 -11.58 -7.14 -2.45
CA LEU A 130 -10.59 -8.11 -2.04
C LEU A 130 -9.29 -7.38 -1.69
N VAL A 131 -8.76 -7.59 -0.49
CA VAL A 131 -7.40 -7.15 -0.12
C VAL A 131 -6.53 -8.40 -0.08
N ILE A 132 -5.63 -8.49 -1.03
CA ILE A 132 -4.86 -9.69 -1.32
C ILE A 132 -3.40 -9.46 -0.93
N PRO A 133 -2.87 -10.22 0.05
CA PRO A 133 -1.44 -10.18 0.38
C PRO A 133 -0.60 -10.67 -0.81
N SER A 134 0.64 -10.22 -0.87
CA SER A 134 1.55 -10.57 -1.97
C SER A 134 1.66 -12.07 -2.24
N ASP A 135 1.63 -12.90 -1.21
CA ASP A 135 1.78 -14.36 -1.32
C ASP A 135 0.62 -15.04 -2.09
N LEU A 136 -0.55 -14.39 -2.10
CA LEU A 136 -1.73 -14.80 -2.88
C LEU A 136 -1.91 -14.00 -4.16
N GLY A 137 -1.01 -13.04 -4.42
CA GLY A 137 -0.95 -12.20 -5.62
C GLY A 137 0.29 -12.51 -6.47
N TYR A 138 1.15 -11.52 -6.67
CA TYR A 138 2.35 -11.61 -7.51
C TYR A 138 3.65 -11.87 -6.74
N GLY A 139 3.57 -12.14 -5.42
CA GLY A 139 4.71 -12.58 -4.61
C GLY A 139 5.83 -11.56 -4.46
N ALA A 140 7.04 -12.12 -4.28
CA ALA A 140 8.26 -11.34 -4.10
C ALA A 140 8.75 -10.67 -5.39
N SER A 141 8.34 -11.16 -6.56
CA SER A 141 8.76 -10.60 -7.85
C SER A 141 7.90 -9.41 -8.27
N GLY A 142 6.64 -9.35 -7.82
CA GLY A 142 5.67 -8.39 -8.34
C GLY A 142 5.37 -8.61 -9.83
N ALA A 143 4.90 -7.56 -10.50
CA ALA A 143 4.71 -7.50 -11.96
C ALA A 143 5.12 -6.11 -12.48
N PRO A 144 6.43 -5.86 -12.64
CA PRO A 144 6.93 -4.58 -13.11
C PRO A 144 6.41 -4.24 -14.51
N PRO A 145 6.25 -2.96 -14.88
CA PRO A 145 6.57 -1.78 -14.07
C PRO A 145 5.46 -1.35 -13.11
N LYS A 146 4.27 -1.94 -13.18
CA LYS A 146 3.08 -1.44 -12.45
C LYS A 146 2.95 -1.96 -11.02
N ILE A 147 3.38 -3.18 -10.74
CA ILE A 147 3.21 -3.83 -9.44
C ILE A 147 4.59 -4.10 -8.84
N PRO A 148 4.95 -3.42 -7.75
CA PRO A 148 6.24 -3.61 -7.10
C PRO A 148 6.32 -4.97 -6.38
N PRO A 149 7.54 -5.44 -6.05
CA PRO A 149 7.75 -6.61 -5.21
C PRO A 149 7.00 -6.52 -3.87
N HIS A 150 6.46 -7.65 -3.43
CA HIS A 150 5.74 -7.76 -2.16
C HIS A 150 4.52 -6.83 -2.01
N ALA A 151 3.93 -6.37 -3.10
CA ALA A 151 2.77 -5.48 -3.05
C ALA A 151 1.53 -6.19 -2.55
N THR A 152 0.80 -5.55 -1.65
CA THR A 152 -0.59 -5.88 -1.34
C THR A 152 -1.49 -5.30 -2.42
N LEU A 153 -2.43 -6.08 -2.91
CA LEU A 153 -3.33 -5.69 -3.97
C LEU A 153 -4.74 -5.47 -3.45
N VAL A 154 -5.39 -4.44 -3.92
CA VAL A 154 -6.78 -4.14 -3.61
C VAL A 154 -7.59 -4.22 -4.89
N PHE A 155 -8.50 -5.19 -4.97
CA PHE A 155 -9.40 -5.33 -6.11
C PHE A 155 -10.83 -5.00 -5.72
N GLU A 156 -11.50 -4.22 -6.54
CA GLU A 156 -12.93 -4.09 -6.55
C GLU A 156 -13.44 -4.93 -7.73
N VAL A 157 -14.26 -5.93 -7.44
CA VAL A 157 -14.73 -6.91 -8.44
C VAL A 157 -16.24 -6.94 -8.48
N GLU A 158 -16.79 -7.15 -9.66
CA GLU A 158 -18.21 -7.33 -9.92
C GLU A 158 -18.43 -8.57 -10.77
N LEU A 159 -19.20 -9.52 -10.26
CA LEU A 159 -19.55 -10.72 -11.01
C LEU A 159 -20.72 -10.41 -11.96
N VAL A 160 -20.45 -10.46 -13.26
CA VAL A 160 -21.45 -10.17 -14.29
C VAL A 160 -22.28 -11.41 -14.60
N LYS A 161 -21.61 -12.56 -14.83
CA LYS A 161 -22.26 -13.79 -15.24
C LYS A 161 -21.50 -15.02 -14.79
N ILE A 162 -22.23 -16.10 -14.49
CA ILE A 162 -21.69 -17.43 -14.22
C ILE A 162 -22.15 -18.37 -15.33
N GLU A 163 -21.21 -19.02 -16.00
CA GLU A 163 -21.51 -20.11 -16.92
C GLU A 163 -21.01 -21.43 -16.33
N ARG A 164 -21.93 -22.34 -16.12
CA ARG A 164 -21.63 -23.66 -15.57
C ARG A 164 -21.82 -24.72 -16.64
N LYS A 165 -20.77 -25.52 -16.86
CA LYS A 165 -20.91 -26.72 -17.66
C LYS A 165 -21.78 -27.69 -16.87
N GLU A 166 -22.94 -28.06 -17.41
CA GLU A 166 -23.72 -29.16 -16.85
C GLU A 166 -22.89 -30.43 -17.02
N GLU A 167 -22.62 -31.10 -15.92
CA GLU A 167 -22.05 -32.45 -15.97
C GLU A 167 -23.18 -33.38 -16.39
N LEU A 168 -23.07 -33.90 -17.63
CA LEU A 168 -23.95 -34.93 -18.17
C LEU A 168 -23.66 -36.26 -17.51
#